data_c301906dfff70bd7509534db564b19f6
#
_entry.id   c301906dfff70bd7509534db564b19f6
#
_cell.length_a   1.000
_cell.length_b   1.000
_cell.length_c   1.000
_cell.angle_alpha   90.00
_cell.angle_beta   90.00
_cell.angle_gamma   90.00
#
_symmetry.space_group_name_H-M   'P 1'
#
loop_
_entity.id
_entity.type
_entity.pdbx_description
1 polymer ?
#
loop_
_entity_poly.entity_id
_entity_poly.type
_entity_poly.pdbx_seq_one_letter_code
_entity_poly.pdbx_strand_id
1 'polypeptide(L)'
;MQAYNKSELENYFLAEEAKKLYKKKFLSKEQLQNIFAQLIQLKSNSNIFFRIGFFLLGNFLFSSLISAFAVILLQMISDQYQIIFFLYAVVAYVGLEVLVRMKFFRHGLDDAFLLSAQFSFLIGIGILTEAVLPVLIAMLVLGVFFAIRFINTISALLAFIGLVGIFFNLIVEHDVMPKFYLSFVGLILAILVYFFVVHLSKNQNFYPFFKTLDTVRVASLLLGYLSMNYLVVRE
;
A
#
# COMPACT_ATOMS: atom_id res chain seq x y z
N MET A 1 -15.26 6.98 -4.27
CA MET A 1 -14.88 6.27 -3.02
C MET A 1 -13.46 6.60 -2.51
N GLN A 2 -12.78 7.58 -3.08
CA GLN A 2 -11.50 8.09 -2.57
C GLN A 2 -11.72 8.80 -1.23
N ALA A 3 -10.78 8.66 -0.29
CA ALA A 3 -10.83 9.32 1.02
C ALA A 3 -10.51 10.82 0.92
N TYR A 4 -9.73 11.20 -0.09
CA TYR A 4 -9.34 12.59 -0.36
C TYR A 4 -10.23 13.23 -1.41
N ASN A 5 -10.45 14.54 -1.28
CA ASN A 5 -11.18 15.31 -2.28
C ASN A 5 -10.35 15.38 -3.59
N LYS A 6 -11.02 15.18 -4.73
CA LYS A 6 -10.40 15.16 -6.05
C LYS A 6 -9.64 16.46 -6.35
N SER A 7 -10.23 17.61 -6.04
CA SER A 7 -9.59 18.92 -6.26
C SER A 7 -8.34 19.11 -5.39
N GLU A 8 -8.34 18.62 -4.14
CA GLU A 8 -7.16 18.71 -3.26
C GLU A 8 -6.01 17.83 -3.76
N LEU A 9 -6.33 16.64 -4.31
CA LEU A 9 -5.35 15.77 -4.93
C LEU A 9 -4.77 16.37 -6.21
N GLU A 10 -5.61 16.92 -7.07
CA GLU A 10 -5.15 17.62 -8.28
C GLU A 10 -4.22 18.78 -7.93
N ASN A 11 -4.59 19.59 -6.95
CA ASN A 11 -3.74 20.68 -6.44
C ASN A 11 -2.40 20.17 -5.90
N TYR A 12 -2.41 19.04 -5.17
CA TYR A 12 -1.18 18.42 -4.68
C TYR A 12 -0.25 17.99 -5.82
N PHE A 13 -0.78 17.32 -6.85
CA PHE A 13 0.03 16.90 -7.99
C PHE A 13 0.53 18.08 -8.83
N LEU A 14 -0.28 19.11 -9.03
CA LEU A 14 0.14 20.36 -9.68
C LEU A 14 1.28 21.04 -8.90
N ALA A 15 1.18 21.07 -7.57
CA ALA A 15 2.25 21.60 -6.72
C ALA A 15 3.55 20.78 -6.82
N GLU A 16 3.46 19.45 -6.91
CA GLU A 16 4.63 18.58 -7.14
C GLU A 16 5.27 18.85 -8.52
N GLU A 17 4.47 19.03 -9.56
CA GLU A 17 4.97 19.36 -10.90
C GLU A 17 5.62 20.74 -10.93
N ALA A 18 5.01 21.77 -10.33
CA ALA A 18 5.60 23.09 -10.21
C ALA A 18 6.96 23.05 -9.50
N LYS A 19 7.11 22.26 -8.42
CA LYS A 19 8.41 22.03 -7.77
C LYS A 19 9.44 21.38 -8.70
N LYS A 20 9.04 20.42 -9.53
CA LYS A 20 9.93 19.80 -10.51
C LYS A 20 10.39 20.78 -11.59
N LEU A 21 9.46 21.60 -12.09
CA LEU A 21 9.77 22.66 -13.08
C LEU A 21 10.70 23.72 -12.50
N TYR A 22 10.49 24.13 -11.26
CA TYR A 22 11.40 25.04 -10.56
C TYR A 22 12.80 24.44 -10.42
N LYS A 23 12.94 23.16 -10.00
CA LYS A 23 14.24 22.49 -9.92
C LYS A 23 14.96 22.42 -11.28
N LYS A 24 14.20 22.30 -12.37
CA LYS A 24 14.72 22.32 -13.74
C LYS A 24 14.94 23.74 -14.28
N LYS A 25 14.77 24.79 -13.47
CA LYS A 25 14.91 26.21 -13.83
C LYS A 25 13.91 26.72 -14.89
N PHE A 26 12.78 26.04 -15.10
CA PHE A 26 11.71 26.53 -15.98
C PHE A 26 10.80 27.56 -15.29
N LEU A 27 10.76 27.59 -13.95
CA LEU A 27 9.99 28.55 -13.16
C LEU A 27 10.92 29.39 -12.28
N SER A 28 10.57 30.67 -12.10
CA SER A 28 11.22 31.52 -11.09
C SER A 28 10.68 31.21 -9.69
N LYS A 29 11.40 31.68 -8.65
CA LYS A 29 10.97 31.54 -7.26
C LYS A 29 9.64 32.26 -6.99
N GLU A 30 9.44 33.42 -7.58
CA GLU A 30 8.20 34.19 -7.46
C GLU A 30 7.01 33.47 -8.11
N GLN A 31 7.20 32.92 -9.30
CA GLN A 31 6.17 32.13 -9.99
C GLN A 31 5.77 30.91 -9.16
N LEU A 32 6.75 30.21 -8.57
CA LEU A 32 6.47 29.07 -7.71
C LEU A 32 5.66 29.47 -6.46
N GLN A 33 6.03 30.60 -5.81
CA GLN A 33 5.30 31.11 -4.64
C GLN A 33 3.86 31.50 -4.99
N ASN A 34 3.65 32.17 -6.13
CA ASN A 34 2.32 32.54 -6.60
C ASN A 34 1.44 31.32 -6.89
N ILE A 35 1.99 30.26 -7.48
CA ILE A 35 1.29 28.98 -7.69
C ILE A 35 0.87 28.39 -6.34
N PHE A 36 1.78 28.34 -5.36
CA PHE A 36 1.48 27.78 -4.04
C PHE A 36 0.46 28.58 -3.24
N ALA A 37 0.41 29.91 -3.42
CA ALA A 37 -0.58 30.76 -2.76
C ALA A 37 -2.00 30.50 -3.27
N GLN A 38 -2.15 30.05 -4.52
CA GLN A 38 -3.44 29.77 -5.15
C GLN A 38 -3.95 28.34 -4.92
N LEU A 39 -3.05 27.42 -4.56
CA LEU A 39 -3.40 26.01 -4.39
C LEU A 39 -3.68 25.67 -2.92
N ILE A 40 -4.82 25.05 -2.65
CA ILE A 40 -5.09 24.43 -1.35
C ILE A 40 -4.20 23.19 -1.23
N GLN A 41 -3.25 23.23 -0.29
CA GLN A 41 -2.26 22.16 -0.15
C GLN A 41 -2.68 21.13 0.90
N LEU A 42 -2.49 19.85 0.57
CA LEU A 42 -2.49 18.76 1.53
C LEU A 42 -1.20 18.84 2.39
N LYS A 43 -1.31 18.47 3.67
CA LYS A 43 -0.17 18.38 4.59
C LYS A 43 0.69 17.18 4.21
N SER A 44 1.77 17.41 3.48
CA SER A 44 2.67 16.36 3.00
C SER A 44 4.12 16.68 3.30
N ASN A 45 4.93 15.65 3.53
CA ASN A 45 6.38 15.78 3.67
C ASN A 45 7.08 15.42 2.37
N SER A 46 7.77 16.40 1.78
CA SER A 46 8.60 16.18 0.58
C SER A 46 9.93 15.49 0.92
N ASN A 47 10.41 15.64 2.17
CA ASN A 47 11.66 15.05 2.63
C ASN A 47 11.40 13.63 3.15
N ILE A 48 12.08 12.65 2.52
CA ILE A 48 11.93 11.24 2.84
C ILE A 48 12.35 10.91 4.30
N PHE A 49 13.37 11.60 4.84
CA PHE A 49 13.82 11.37 6.20
C PHE A 49 12.77 11.77 7.23
N PHE A 50 12.13 12.93 7.06
CA PHE A 50 11.02 13.34 7.93
C PHE A 50 9.83 12.39 7.81
N ARG A 51 9.52 11.93 6.60
CA ARG A 51 8.45 10.98 6.37
C ARG A 51 8.72 9.65 7.08
N ILE A 52 9.94 9.12 7.00
CA ILE A 52 10.35 7.92 7.74
C ILE A 52 10.30 8.17 9.25
N GLY A 53 10.80 9.32 9.72
CA GLY A 53 10.74 9.68 11.14
C GLY A 53 9.30 9.71 11.68
N PHE A 54 8.37 10.36 10.96
CA PHE A 54 6.95 10.38 11.33
C PHE A 54 6.29 9.00 11.22
N PHE A 55 6.70 8.20 10.26
CA PHE A 55 6.25 6.81 10.15
C PHE A 55 6.66 5.98 11.38
N LEU A 56 7.91 6.04 11.78
CA LEU A 56 8.41 5.33 12.95
C LEU A 56 7.75 5.84 14.23
N LEU A 57 7.64 7.17 14.38
CA LEU A 57 6.96 7.79 15.51
C LEU A 57 5.49 7.36 15.59
N GLY A 58 4.78 7.36 14.46
CA GLY A 58 3.39 6.94 14.39
C GLY A 58 3.21 5.48 14.79
N ASN A 59 4.05 4.58 14.28
CA ASN A 59 4.03 3.17 14.68
C ASN A 59 4.34 2.98 16.16
N PHE A 60 5.34 3.70 16.69
CA PHE A 60 5.71 3.62 18.11
C PHE A 60 4.57 4.09 19.01
N LEU A 61 4.00 5.26 18.74
CA LEU A 61 2.87 5.81 19.51
C LEU A 61 1.66 4.88 19.45
N PHE A 62 1.32 4.40 18.26
CA PHE A 62 0.21 3.50 18.06
C PHE A 62 0.43 2.19 18.82
N SER A 63 1.59 1.55 18.66
CA SER A 63 1.94 0.31 19.36
C SER A 63 1.93 0.47 20.88
N SER A 64 2.45 1.59 21.40
CA SER A 64 2.49 1.87 22.85
C SER A 64 1.09 1.99 23.43
N LEU A 65 0.21 2.77 22.79
CA LEU A 65 -1.17 2.94 23.23
C LEU A 65 -1.90 1.61 23.29
N ILE A 66 -1.72 0.80 22.27
CA ILE A 66 -2.46 -0.44 22.16
C ILE A 66 -1.86 -1.53 23.06
N SER A 67 -0.55 -1.55 23.25
CA SER A 67 0.06 -2.48 24.22
C SER A 67 -0.48 -2.26 25.63
N ALA A 68 -0.73 -1.01 26.02
CA ALA A 68 -1.35 -0.70 27.31
C ALA A 68 -2.80 -1.24 27.40
N PHE A 69 -3.59 -1.11 26.32
CA PHE A 69 -4.93 -1.69 26.26
C PHE A 69 -4.90 -3.21 26.17
N ALA A 70 -3.94 -3.79 25.45
CA ALA A 70 -3.82 -5.23 25.29
C ALA A 70 -3.59 -5.94 26.63
N VAL A 71 -2.81 -5.36 27.54
CA VAL A 71 -2.60 -5.92 28.90
C VAL A 71 -3.92 -6.05 29.66
N ILE A 72 -4.80 -5.06 29.53
CA ILE A 72 -6.11 -5.08 30.18
C ILE A 72 -7.04 -6.09 29.49
N LEU A 73 -7.05 -6.12 28.16
CA LEU A 73 -7.90 -7.02 27.38
C LEU A 73 -7.47 -8.48 27.50
N LEU A 74 -6.18 -8.77 27.60
CA LEU A 74 -5.66 -10.14 27.80
C LEU A 74 -6.18 -10.79 29.07
N GLN A 75 -6.43 -10.01 30.12
CA GLN A 75 -7.04 -10.52 31.36
C GLN A 75 -8.54 -10.88 31.17
N MET A 76 -9.20 -10.30 30.17
CA MET A 76 -10.62 -10.52 29.91
C MET A 76 -10.87 -11.56 28.80
N ILE A 77 -9.89 -11.76 27.90
CA ILE A 77 -10.02 -12.59 26.68
C ILE A 77 -8.95 -13.67 26.73
N SER A 78 -9.19 -14.76 27.46
CA SER A 78 -8.16 -15.77 27.76
C SER A 78 -7.68 -16.56 26.54
N ASP A 79 -8.50 -16.80 25.49
CA ASP A 79 -8.11 -17.70 24.39
C ASP A 79 -8.38 -17.16 22.98
N GLN A 80 -8.75 -15.89 22.84
CA GLN A 80 -9.13 -15.30 21.55
C GLN A 80 -8.25 -14.12 21.15
N TYR A 81 -6.93 -14.32 21.09
CA TYR A 81 -5.95 -13.26 20.76
C TYR A 81 -6.22 -12.58 19.41
N GLN A 82 -6.85 -13.27 18.46
CA GLN A 82 -7.21 -12.69 17.16
C GLN A 82 -8.14 -11.47 17.30
N ILE A 83 -9.01 -11.42 18.30
CA ILE A 83 -9.91 -10.28 18.54
C ILE A 83 -9.11 -9.01 18.80
N ILE A 84 -8.01 -9.11 19.54
CA ILE A 84 -7.14 -7.98 19.84
C ILE A 84 -6.60 -7.39 18.52
N PHE A 85 -6.13 -8.21 17.59
CA PHE A 85 -5.61 -7.74 16.30
C PHE A 85 -6.70 -7.10 15.42
N PHE A 86 -7.93 -7.61 15.45
CA PHE A 86 -9.05 -6.97 14.74
C PHE A 86 -9.41 -5.62 15.36
N LEU A 87 -9.42 -5.51 16.68
CA LEU A 87 -9.62 -4.21 17.35
C LEU A 87 -8.51 -3.22 16.99
N TYR A 88 -7.27 -3.68 16.95
CA TYR A 88 -6.13 -2.90 16.46
C TYR A 88 -6.36 -2.37 15.05
N ALA A 89 -6.76 -3.25 14.16
CA ALA A 89 -7.03 -2.86 12.77
C ALA A 89 -8.11 -1.78 12.69
N VAL A 90 -9.19 -1.92 13.46
CA VAL A 90 -10.29 -0.94 13.48
C VAL A 90 -9.82 0.40 14.06
N VAL A 91 -9.11 0.41 15.18
CA VAL A 91 -8.60 1.65 15.81
C VAL A 91 -7.61 2.36 14.86
N ALA A 92 -6.70 1.61 14.22
CA ALA A 92 -5.78 2.16 13.24
C ALA A 92 -6.52 2.74 12.03
N TYR A 93 -7.55 2.06 11.53
CA TYR A 93 -8.35 2.54 10.41
C TYR A 93 -9.11 3.84 10.77
N VAL A 94 -9.71 3.90 11.95
CA VAL A 94 -10.37 5.13 12.43
C VAL A 94 -9.37 6.28 12.58
N GLY A 95 -8.19 6.00 13.15
CA GLY A 95 -7.11 6.98 13.24
C GLY A 95 -6.66 7.49 11.86
N LEU A 96 -6.55 6.61 10.88
CA LEU A 96 -6.26 6.98 9.50
C LEU A 96 -7.33 7.90 8.90
N GLU A 97 -8.62 7.60 9.10
CA GLU A 97 -9.73 8.45 8.62
C GLU A 97 -9.69 9.84 9.28
N VAL A 98 -9.32 9.94 10.55
CA VAL A 98 -9.11 11.22 11.23
C VAL A 98 -7.96 12.00 10.59
N LEU A 99 -6.82 11.35 10.34
CA LEU A 99 -5.67 11.98 9.67
C LEU A 99 -6.03 12.49 8.27
N VAL A 100 -6.81 11.73 7.50
CA VAL A 100 -7.31 12.14 6.18
C VAL A 100 -8.18 13.39 6.29
N ARG A 101 -9.11 13.44 7.27
CA ARG A 101 -9.93 14.65 7.54
C ARG A 101 -9.08 15.86 7.93
N MET A 102 -7.96 15.64 8.60
CA MET A 102 -6.98 16.69 8.93
C MET A 102 -6.06 17.05 7.74
N LYS A 103 -6.32 16.48 6.55
CA LYS A 103 -5.61 16.70 5.28
C LYS A 103 -4.16 16.20 5.27
N PHE A 104 -3.83 15.19 6.06
CA PHE A 104 -2.54 14.52 5.97
C PHE A 104 -2.52 13.59 4.74
N PHE A 105 -1.50 13.74 3.89
CA PHE A 105 -1.29 12.90 2.72
C PHE A 105 0.21 12.70 2.48
N ARG A 106 0.66 11.46 2.45
CA ARG A 106 2.09 11.12 2.32
C ARG A 106 2.97 11.84 3.36
N HIS A 107 2.46 11.98 4.56
CA HIS A 107 3.14 12.64 5.66
C HIS A 107 4.06 11.68 6.43
N GLY A 108 3.73 10.39 6.44
CA GLY A 108 4.37 9.32 7.20
C GLY A 108 3.49 8.80 8.34
N LEU A 109 2.79 9.68 9.06
CA LEU A 109 1.80 9.25 10.07
C LEU A 109 0.64 8.47 9.43
N ASP A 110 0.10 8.99 8.34
CA ASP A 110 -0.94 8.33 7.54
C ASP A 110 -0.49 6.96 7.03
N ASP A 111 0.75 6.87 6.54
CA ASP A 111 1.33 5.58 6.12
C ASP A 111 1.46 4.60 7.30
N ALA A 112 1.82 5.09 8.51
CA ALA A 112 1.95 4.26 9.70
C ALA A 112 0.60 3.64 10.12
N PHE A 113 -0.44 4.47 10.24
CA PHE A 113 -1.77 4.01 10.61
C PHE A 113 -2.37 3.09 9.55
N LEU A 114 -2.13 3.38 8.27
CA LEU A 114 -2.60 2.56 7.15
C LEU A 114 -1.99 1.15 7.20
N LEU A 115 -0.66 1.07 7.34
CA LEU A 115 0.02 -0.23 7.41
C LEU A 115 -0.30 -0.97 8.69
N SER A 116 -0.43 -0.27 9.83
CA SER A 116 -0.86 -0.88 11.09
C SER A 116 -2.26 -1.51 10.95
N ALA A 117 -3.21 -0.83 10.30
CA ALA A 117 -4.53 -1.38 10.04
C ALA A 117 -4.48 -2.64 9.17
N GLN A 118 -3.71 -2.59 8.07
CA GLN A 118 -3.56 -3.73 7.16
C GLN A 118 -2.92 -4.94 7.83
N PHE A 119 -1.73 -4.74 8.43
CA PHE A 119 -0.98 -5.86 9.02
C PHE A 119 -1.70 -6.45 10.22
N SER A 120 -2.31 -5.63 11.09
CA SER A 120 -3.07 -6.15 12.23
C SER A 120 -4.25 -7.01 11.77
N PHE A 121 -4.97 -6.59 10.73
CA PHE A 121 -6.06 -7.39 10.18
C PHE A 121 -5.55 -8.72 9.59
N LEU A 122 -4.45 -8.69 8.85
CA LEU A 122 -3.84 -9.90 8.27
C LEU A 122 -3.36 -10.88 9.34
N ILE A 123 -2.73 -10.36 10.42
CA ILE A 123 -2.31 -11.19 11.55
C ILE A 123 -3.53 -11.81 12.23
N GLY A 124 -4.61 -11.03 12.46
CA GLY A 124 -5.86 -11.54 13.03
C GLY A 124 -6.46 -12.67 12.21
N ILE A 125 -6.49 -12.55 10.88
CA ILE A 125 -6.94 -13.64 9.98
C ILE A 125 -6.00 -14.85 10.06
N GLY A 126 -4.68 -14.63 10.08
CA GLY A 126 -3.70 -15.70 10.17
C GLY A 126 -3.85 -16.54 11.43
N ILE A 127 -4.06 -15.89 12.58
CA ILE A 127 -4.31 -16.56 13.86
C ILE A 127 -5.67 -17.29 13.83
N LEU A 128 -6.71 -16.67 13.26
CA LEU A 128 -8.05 -17.24 13.23
C LEU A 128 -8.16 -18.46 12.34
N THR A 129 -7.47 -18.48 11.19
CA THR A 129 -7.65 -19.52 10.17
C THR A 129 -6.54 -20.56 10.16
N GLU A 130 -5.39 -20.26 10.77
CA GLU A 130 -4.17 -21.09 10.75
C GLU A 130 -3.75 -21.54 9.34
N ALA A 131 -4.24 -20.84 8.30
CA ALA A 131 -4.04 -21.16 6.91
C ALA A 131 -3.50 -19.97 6.13
N VAL A 132 -2.67 -20.25 5.12
CA VAL A 132 -2.01 -19.21 4.31
C VAL A 132 -2.97 -18.59 3.30
N LEU A 133 -3.81 -19.39 2.66
CA LEU A 133 -4.69 -18.92 1.58
C LEU A 133 -5.66 -17.81 2.00
N PRO A 134 -6.37 -17.88 3.16
CA PRO A 134 -7.23 -16.78 3.61
C PRO A 134 -6.46 -15.47 3.85
N VAL A 135 -5.23 -15.56 4.36
CA VAL A 135 -4.36 -14.39 4.56
C VAL A 135 -4.00 -13.73 3.24
N LEU A 136 -3.66 -14.53 2.21
CA LEU A 136 -3.34 -14.02 0.87
C LEU A 136 -4.56 -13.38 0.19
N ILE A 137 -5.74 -13.97 0.34
CA ILE A 137 -7.00 -13.41 -0.16
C ILE A 137 -7.29 -12.08 0.54
N ALA A 138 -7.19 -12.04 1.87
CA ALA A 138 -7.36 -10.81 2.63
C ALA A 138 -6.33 -9.73 2.24
N MET A 139 -5.08 -10.13 2.01
CA MET A 139 -4.00 -9.24 1.57
C MET A 139 -4.31 -8.63 0.20
N LEU A 140 -4.84 -9.40 -0.75
CA LEU A 140 -5.29 -8.92 -2.04
C LEU A 140 -6.44 -7.93 -1.89
N VAL A 141 -7.51 -8.31 -1.19
CA VAL A 141 -8.73 -7.50 -1.05
C VAL A 141 -8.46 -6.20 -0.31
N LEU A 142 -7.81 -6.28 0.86
CA LEU A 142 -7.44 -5.09 1.63
C LEU A 142 -6.42 -4.23 0.89
N GLY A 143 -5.43 -4.84 0.25
CA GLY A 143 -4.44 -4.13 -0.53
C GLY A 143 -5.06 -3.30 -1.64
N VAL A 144 -5.99 -3.87 -2.41
CA VAL A 144 -6.77 -3.15 -3.44
C VAL A 144 -7.62 -2.05 -2.81
N PHE A 145 -8.35 -2.35 -1.73
CA PHE A 145 -9.20 -1.37 -1.04
C PHE A 145 -8.40 -0.15 -0.56
N PHE A 146 -7.30 -0.37 0.16
CA PHE A 146 -6.46 0.71 0.68
C PHE A 146 -5.72 1.46 -0.45
N ALA A 147 -5.28 0.75 -1.50
CA ALA A 147 -4.64 1.37 -2.65
C ALA A 147 -5.58 2.34 -3.37
N ILE A 148 -6.85 1.97 -3.56
CA ILE A 148 -7.85 2.81 -4.23
C ILE A 148 -8.31 3.94 -3.31
N ARG A 149 -8.63 3.64 -2.03
CA ARG A 149 -9.19 4.62 -1.12
C ARG A 149 -8.19 5.70 -0.73
N PHE A 150 -6.95 5.32 -0.40
CA PHE A 150 -5.92 6.22 0.14
C PHE A 150 -4.77 6.51 -0.82
N ILE A 151 -4.82 5.98 -2.05
CA ILE A 151 -3.79 6.17 -3.09
C ILE A 151 -2.41 5.75 -2.57
N ASN A 152 -2.38 4.61 -1.85
CA ASN A 152 -1.16 4.13 -1.21
C ASN A 152 -0.46 3.09 -2.08
N THR A 153 0.83 3.33 -2.34
CA THR A 153 1.67 2.49 -3.19
C THR A 153 2.02 1.16 -2.53
N ILE A 154 2.25 1.16 -1.20
CA ILE A 154 2.62 -0.07 -0.47
C ILE A 154 1.44 -1.03 -0.43
N SER A 155 0.22 -0.52 -0.21
CA SER A 155 -0.98 -1.34 -0.27
C SER A 155 -1.21 -2.00 -1.63
N ALA A 156 -0.89 -1.28 -2.73
CA ALA A 156 -0.96 -1.85 -4.06
C ALA A 156 0.09 -2.96 -4.29
N LEU A 157 1.30 -2.80 -3.73
CA LEU A 157 2.31 -3.87 -3.73
C LEU A 157 1.85 -5.09 -2.92
N LEU A 158 1.24 -4.87 -1.75
CA LEU A 158 0.67 -5.95 -0.96
C LEU A 158 -0.44 -6.68 -1.72
N ALA A 159 -1.31 -5.95 -2.43
CA ALA A 159 -2.32 -6.55 -3.29
C ALA A 159 -1.68 -7.43 -4.40
N PHE A 160 -0.62 -6.93 -5.04
CA PHE A 160 0.11 -7.69 -6.06
C PHE A 160 0.77 -8.95 -5.47
N ILE A 161 1.41 -8.84 -4.30
CA ILE A 161 2.01 -9.99 -3.60
C ILE A 161 0.92 -11.01 -3.20
N GLY A 162 -0.23 -10.53 -2.70
CA GLY A 162 -1.38 -11.37 -2.38
C GLY A 162 -1.88 -12.13 -3.61
N LEU A 163 -2.02 -11.45 -4.75
CA LEU A 163 -2.43 -12.07 -6.02
C LEU A 163 -1.47 -13.18 -6.43
N VAL A 164 -0.17 -12.88 -6.50
CA VAL A 164 0.86 -13.87 -6.87
C VAL A 164 0.90 -15.03 -5.88
N GLY A 165 0.82 -14.70 -4.59
CA GLY A 165 0.82 -15.68 -3.50
C GLY A 165 -0.35 -16.67 -3.59
N ILE A 166 -1.56 -16.21 -3.93
CA ILE A 166 -2.74 -17.10 -4.12
C ILE A 166 -2.45 -18.15 -5.19
N PHE A 167 -1.99 -17.75 -6.36
CA PHE A 167 -1.69 -18.69 -7.43
C PHE A 167 -0.58 -19.68 -7.05
N PHE A 168 0.47 -19.19 -6.39
CA PHE A 168 1.58 -20.05 -5.97
C PHE A 168 1.16 -21.01 -4.86
N ASN A 169 0.37 -20.54 -3.88
CA ASN A 169 -0.13 -21.38 -2.81
C ASN A 169 -1.02 -22.51 -3.35
N LEU A 170 -1.97 -22.18 -4.24
CA LEU A 170 -2.87 -23.18 -4.83
C LEU A 170 -2.11 -24.27 -5.60
N ILE A 171 -1.04 -23.92 -6.30
CA ILE A 171 -0.23 -24.89 -7.06
C ILE A 171 0.58 -25.78 -6.11
N VAL A 172 1.15 -25.19 -5.06
CA VAL A 172 2.03 -25.93 -4.13
C VAL A 172 1.23 -26.81 -3.18
N GLU A 173 0.12 -26.31 -2.64
CA GLU A 173 -0.68 -26.99 -1.63
C GLU A 173 -1.45 -28.18 -2.20
N HIS A 174 -1.92 -28.06 -3.43
CA HIS A 174 -2.72 -29.10 -4.08
C HIS A 174 -1.92 -30.02 -5.03
N ASP A 175 -0.60 -29.86 -5.10
CA ASP A 175 0.28 -30.59 -6.03
C ASP A 175 -0.28 -30.65 -7.48
N VAL A 176 -0.98 -29.55 -7.89
CA VAL A 176 -1.67 -29.48 -9.18
C VAL A 176 -0.70 -29.64 -10.34
N MET A 177 0.53 -29.17 -10.15
CA MET A 177 1.58 -29.23 -11.17
C MET A 177 2.96 -29.41 -10.53
N PRO A 178 3.93 -30.03 -11.23
CA PRO A 178 5.32 -30.02 -10.79
C PRO A 178 5.82 -28.59 -10.53
N LYS A 179 6.62 -28.41 -9.49
CA LYS A 179 7.12 -27.09 -9.04
C LYS A 179 7.83 -26.28 -10.14
N PHE A 180 8.31 -26.95 -11.17
CA PHE A 180 8.89 -26.34 -12.37
C PHE A 180 7.91 -25.36 -13.07
N TYR A 181 6.62 -25.71 -13.10
CA TYR A 181 5.63 -24.83 -13.76
C TYR A 181 5.33 -23.53 -13.01
N LEU A 182 5.76 -23.41 -11.73
CA LEU A 182 5.61 -22.15 -10.98
C LEU A 182 6.23 -20.95 -11.71
N SER A 183 7.37 -21.16 -12.37
CA SER A 183 8.05 -20.13 -13.13
C SER A 183 7.22 -19.68 -14.33
N PHE A 184 6.58 -20.61 -15.04
CA PHE A 184 5.71 -20.27 -16.16
C PHE A 184 4.46 -19.51 -15.68
N VAL A 185 3.86 -19.94 -14.56
CA VAL A 185 2.71 -19.24 -13.97
C VAL A 185 3.12 -17.84 -13.52
N GLY A 186 4.27 -17.68 -12.86
CA GLY A 186 4.82 -16.39 -12.48
C GLY A 186 5.03 -15.48 -13.69
N LEU A 187 5.57 -16.01 -14.80
CA LEU A 187 5.77 -15.26 -16.03
C LEU A 187 4.44 -14.82 -16.66
N ILE A 188 3.46 -15.71 -16.75
CA ILE A 188 2.13 -15.39 -17.29
C ILE A 188 1.46 -14.32 -16.44
N LEU A 189 1.48 -14.44 -15.11
CA LEU A 189 0.94 -13.45 -14.20
C LEU A 189 1.64 -12.09 -14.36
N ALA A 190 2.96 -12.08 -14.48
CA ALA A 190 3.74 -10.86 -14.71
C ALA A 190 3.29 -10.14 -16.00
N ILE A 191 3.12 -10.88 -17.09
CA ILE A 191 2.68 -10.34 -18.38
C ILE A 191 1.25 -9.79 -18.27
N LEU A 192 0.33 -10.54 -17.68
CA LEU A 192 -1.07 -10.13 -17.53
C LEU A 192 -1.20 -8.86 -16.69
N VAL A 193 -0.54 -8.82 -15.52
CA VAL A 193 -0.57 -7.64 -14.65
C VAL A 193 0.10 -6.44 -15.32
N TYR A 194 1.22 -6.63 -16.01
CA TYR A 194 1.90 -5.57 -16.74
C TYR A 194 0.96 -4.91 -17.78
N PHE A 195 0.36 -5.70 -18.67
CA PHE A 195 -0.54 -5.16 -19.69
C PHE A 195 -1.80 -4.54 -19.08
N PHE A 196 -2.36 -5.12 -18.03
CA PHE A 196 -3.49 -4.55 -17.30
C PHE A 196 -3.17 -3.17 -16.74
N VAL A 197 -2.03 -3.03 -16.06
CA VAL A 197 -1.57 -1.75 -15.48
C VAL A 197 -1.28 -0.72 -16.57
N VAL A 198 -0.63 -1.12 -17.68
CA VAL A 198 -0.38 -0.22 -18.82
C VAL A 198 -1.70 0.26 -19.43
N HIS A 199 -2.69 -0.62 -19.54
CA HIS A 199 -4.02 -0.24 -20.04
C HIS A 199 -4.69 0.79 -19.11
N LEU A 200 -4.67 0.57 -17.80
CA LEU A 200 -5.21 1.52 -16.82
C LEU A 200 -4.48 2.87 -16.86
N SER A 201 -3.17 2.86 -17.02
CA SER A 201 -2.35 4.09 -17.04
C SER A 201 -2.63 5.01 -18.23
N LYS A 202 -3.24 4.50 -19.31
CA LYS A 202 -3.65 5.31 -20.47
C LYS A 202 -4.90 6.15 -20.21
N ASN A 203 -5.69 5.80 -19.21
CA ASN A 203 -6.93 6.50 -18.90
C ASN A 203 -6.65 7.65 -17.92
N GLN A 204 -7.00 8.88 -18.32
CA GLN A 204 -6.80 10.10 -17.53
C GLN A 204 -7.47 10.06 -16.14
N ASN A 205 -8.54 9.29 -15.97
CA ASN A 205 -9.20 9.12 -14.68
C ASN A 205 -8.30 8.48 -13.61
N PHE A 206 -7.25 7.75 -14.02
CA PHE A 206 -6.29 7.11 -13.14
C PHE A 206 -5.02 7.93 -12.89
N TYR A 207 -4.99 9.21 -13.33
CA TYR A 207 -3.84 10.09 -13.09
C TYR A 207 -3.38 10.15 -11.62
N PRO A 208 -4.27 10.26 -10.60
CA PRO A 208 -3.86 10.25 -9.19
C PRO A 208 -3.13 8.96 -8.77
N PHE A 209 -3.40 7.85 -9.45
CA PHE A 209 -2.82 6.55 -9.20
C PHE A 209 -1.54 6.27 -10.01
N PHE A 210 -1.09 7.21 -10.84
CA PHE A 210 0.03 6.97 -11.76
C PHE A 210 1.25 6.38 -11.07
N LYS A 211 1.67 6.95 -9.92
CA LYS A 211 2.82 6.44 -9.16
C LYS A 211 2.56 5.03 -8.59
N THR A 212 1.36 4.77 -8.14
CA THR A 212 0.94 3.47 -7.61
C THR A 212 0.94 2.41 -8.72
N LEU A 213 0.36 2.73 -9.88
CA LEU A 213 0.36 1.88 -11.06
C LEU A 213 1.77 1.63 -11.59
N ASP A 214 2.62 2.66 -11.65
CA ASP A 214 4.01 2.53 -12.07
C ASP A 214 4.79 1.57 -11.18
N THR A 215 4.58 1.62 -9.87
CA THR A 215 5.22 0.69 -8.93
C THR A 215 4.77 -0.75 -9.14
N VAL A 216 3.47 -0.99 -9.36
CA VAL A 216 2.96 -2.34 -9.67
C VAL A 216 3.49 -2.82 -11.03
N ARG A 217 3.63 -1.92 -12.01
CA ARG A 217 4.27 -2.21 -13.30
C ARG A 217 5.71 -2.69 -13.13
N VAL A 218 6.51 -1.97 -12.33
CA VAL A 218 7.89 -2.36 -12.03
C VAL A 218 7.94 -3.69 -11.27
N ALA A 219 7.04 -3.90 -10.30
CA ALA A 219 6.95 -5.16 -9.56
C ALA A 219 6.59 -6.35 -10.47
N SER A 220 5.71 -6.15 -11.46
CA SER A 220 5.37 -7.19 -12.43
C SER A 220 6.55 -7.54 -13.34
N LEU A 221 7.33 -6.54 -13.78
CA LEU A 221 8.56 -6.79 -14.53
C LEU A 221 9.60 -7.56 -13.70
N LEU A 222 9.74 -7.21 -12.42
CA LEU A 222 10.64 -7.92 -11.50
C LEU A 222 10.20 -9.39 -11.33
N LEU A 223 8.90 -9.65 -11.18
CA LEU A 223 8.38 -11.01 -11.13
C LEU A 223 8.70 -11.79 -12.40
N GLY A 224 8.49 -11.17 -13.57
CA GLY A 224 8.84 -11.78 -14.86
C GLY A 224 10.32 -12.12 -14.97
N TYR A 225 11.19 -11.19 -14.58
CA TYR A 225 12.64 -11.40 -14.55
C TYR A 225 13.05 -12.56 -13.62
N LEU A 226 12.51 -12.60 -12.39
CA LEU A 226 12.80 -13.67 -11.44
C LEU A 226 12.29 -15.03 -11.95
N SER A 227 11.12 -15.05 -12.57
CA SER A 227 10.53 -16.26 -13.16
C SER A 227 11.39 -16.82 -14.30
N MET A 228 11.91 -15.95 -15.16
CA MET A 228 12.82 -16.36 -16.26
C MET A 228 14.17 -16.85 -15.73
N ASN A 229 14.78 -16.15 -14.78
CA ASN A 229 16.06 -16.56 -14.21
C ASN A 229 15.97 -17.91 -13.47
N TYR A 230 14.85 -18.18 -12.78
CA TYR A 230 14.68 -19.47 -12.12
C TYR A 230 14.69 -20.65 -13.13
N LEU A 231 14.18 -20.43 -14.33
CA LEU A 231 14.21 -21.41 -15.40
C LEU A 231 15.66 -21.71 -15.88
N VAL A 232 16.48 -20.65 -15.96
CA VAL A 232 17.87 -20.77 -16.46
C VAL A 232 18.81 -21.41 -15.42
N VAL A 233 18.62 -21.09 -14.12
CA VAL A 233 19.54 -21.60 -13.06
C VAL A 233 19.29 -23.07 -12.72
N ARG A 234 18.15 -23.64 -13.11
CA ARG A 234 17.78 -25.01 -12.78
C ARG A 234 18.24 -26.06 -13.82
N GLU A 235 18.78 -25.61 -14.99
CA GLU A 235 19.47 -26.49 -15.95
C GLU A 235 20.92 -26.71 -15.52
#